data_de6055d67beada7642fa330c7b747111
#
_entry.id   de6055d67beada7642fa330c7b747111
#
_cell.length_a   1.000
_cell.length_b   1.000
_cell.length_c   1.000
_cell.angle_alpha   90.00
_cell.angle_beta   90.00
_cell.angle_gamma   90.00
#
_symmetry.space_group_name_H-M   'P 1'
#
loop_
_entity.id
_entity.type
_entity.pdbx_description
1 polymer ?
#
loop_
_entity_poly.entity_id
_entity_poly.type
_entity_poly.pdbx_seq_one_letter_code
_entity_poly.pdbx_strand_id
1 'polypeptide(L)'
;MFSLIDTHVHYNSESLSDLKEKIIIANKNYHLINLVNIGLDYSTSKEVVEIANMNKKFYASIGIHPLYEGEISSLIHLYNIVDNKKIVAIGETGIDTNESIYNQIDKMIDSIHLANKFHLPVIIHANTVSKSYQSANKLCISLIKMYKPQYGFLFHSFQPDIDDLKEILKMGGYISVGPMLLKKNAMKSLEVVRQVPMDRLLIETDYPYLTDSPGIDRLFIFNRICQLKNINRYDCMKELNENAKRLFYKMNS
;
A
#
# COMPACT_ATOMS: atom_id res chain seq x y z
N MET A 1 14.29 -20.39 -0.99
CA MET A 1 13.93 -19.61 0.23
C MET A 1 12.65 -18.86 -0.07
N PHE A 2 11.63 -18.99 0.77
CA PHE A 2 10.31 -18.39 0.53
C PHE A 2 10.30 -16.94 0.99
N SER A 3 9.88 -16.00 0.13
CA SER A 3 10.20 -14.60 0.29
C SER A 3 9.16 -13.72 -0.41
N LEU A 4 8.29 -13.06 0.37
CA LEU A 4 7.26 -12.17 -0.14
C LEU A 4 7.55 -10.72 0.24
N ILE A 5 7.26 -9.80 -0.69
CA ILE A 5 7.24 -8.36 -0.43
C ILE A 5 5.92 -8.01 0.24
N ASP A 6 5.98 -7.33 1.39
CA ASP A 6 4.82 -6.72 2.04
C ASP A 6 4.70 -5.29 1.54
N THR A 7 3.64 -4.99 0.80
CA THR A 7 3.52 -3.71 0.10
C THR A 7 2.94 -2.58 0.93
N HIS A 8 2.48 -2.87 2.17
CA HIS A 8 1.88 -1.84 3.03
C HIS A 8 1.93 -2.25 4.50
N VAL A 9 2.78 -1.55 5.27
CA VAL A 9 2.89 -1.69 6.74
C VAL A 9 3.13 -0.34 7.41
N HIS A 10 2.83 -0.23 8.71
CA HIS A 10 3.03 0.98 9.50
C HIS A 10 3.88 0.70 10.75
N TYR A 11 5.16 0.44 10.55
CA TYR A 11 6.11 0.23 11.66
C TYR A 11 6.51 1.51 12.40
N ASN A 12 5.97 2.66 12.02
CA ASN A 12 6.17 3.95 12.65
C ASN A 12 5.35 4.17 13.94
N SER A 13 4.42 3.27 14.27
CA SER A 13 3.58 3.36 15.48
C SER A 13 4.27 2.84 16.75
N GLU A 14 5.52 2.38 16.66
CA GLU A 14 6.26 1.75 17.76
C GLU A 14 7.57 2.45 18.04
N SER A 15 8.12 2.30 19.27
CA SER A 15 9.45 2.82 19.56
C SER A 15 10.51 2.14 18.67
N LEU A 16 11.51 2.89 18.20
CA LEU A 16 12.61 2.37 17.37
C LEU A 16 13.35 1.18 18.00
N SER A 17 13.38 1.04 19.33
CA SER A 17 13.97 -0.08 20.05
C SER A 17 13.14 -1.35 19.93
N ASP A 18 11.83 -1.26 20.15
CA ASP A 18 10.90 -2.38 20.06
C ASP A 18 10.76 -2.83 18.61
N LEU A 19 10.78 -1.88 17.68
CA LEU A 19 10.77 -2.11 16.25
C LEU A 19 11.98 -2.95 15.80
N LYS A 20 13.21 -2.63 16.25
CA LYS A 20 14.40 -3.41 15.90
C LYS A 20 14.26 -4.86 16.35
N GLU A 21 13.75 -5.09 17.55
CA GLU A 21 13.58 -6.45 18.09
C GLU A 21 12.49 -7.21 17.31
N LYS A 22 11.34 -6.61 17.07
CA LYS A 22 10.24 -7.20 16.29
C LYS A 22 10.62 -7.49 14.84
N ILE A 23 11.33 -6.57 14.18
CA ILE A 23 11.85 -6.80 12.83
C ILE A 23 12.85 -7.93 12.79
N ILE A 24 13.76 -8.04 13.79
CA ILE A 24 14.72 -9.12 13.88
C ILE A 24 14.01 -10.46 14.09
N ILE A 25 13.02 -10.51 14.97
CA ILE A 25 12.21 -11.71 15.23
C ILE A 25 11.42 -12.11 14.00
N ALA A 26 10.73 -11.17 13.35
CA ALA A 26 9.97 -11.42 12.13
C ALA A 26 10.86 -11.90 10.97
N ASN A 27 12.05 -11.31 10.81
CA ASN A 27 13.02 -11.74 9.79
C ASN A 27 13.60 -13.14 10.05
N LYS A 28 13.85 -13.50 11.29
CA LYS A 28 14.36 -14.84 11.65
C LYS A 28 13.31 -15.93 11.47
N ASN A 29 12.06 -15.65 11.86
CA ASN A 29 11.01 -16.66 11.93
C ASN A 29 10.17 -16.78 10.65
N TYR A 30 10.04 -15.71 9.85
CA TYR A 30 9.07 -15.66 8.75
C TYR A 30 9.66 -15.21 7.41
N HIS A 31 11.00 -15.10 7.29
CA HIS A 31 11.68 -14.71 6.05
C HIS A 31 11.10 -13.43 5.40
N LEU A 32 10.93 -12.39 6.19
CA LEU A 32 10.58 -11.05 5.70
C LEU A 32 11.69 -10.57 4.76
N ILE A 33 11.35 -10.30 3.49
CA ILE A 33 12.37 -9.95 2.51
C ILE A 33 12.39 -8.47 2.24
N ASN A 34 11.28 -7.93 1.80
CA ASN A 34 11.17 -6.51 1.54
C ASN A 34 9.82 -6.01 2.09
N LEU A 35 9.79 -4.77 2.51
CA LEU A 35 8.54 -4.13 2.89
C LEU A 35 8.53 -2.66 2.47
N VAL A 36 7.33 -2.13 2.24
CA VAL A 36 7.07 -0.71 2.09
C VAL A 36 6.43 -0.21 3.36
N ASN A 37 7.16 0.61 4.11
CA ASN A 37 6.70 1.25 5.34
C ASN A 37 6.05 2.60 5.01
N ILE A 38 4.86 2.86 5.54
CA ILE A 38 3.98 3.93 5.11
C ILE A 38 3.93 5.04 6.14
N GLY A 39 4.25 6.26 5.73
CA GLY A 39 4.05 7.47 6.50
C GLY A 39 2.63 8.03 6.32
N LEU A 40 2.05 8.57 7.40
CA LEU A 40 0.67 9.08 7.45
C LEU A 40 0.62 10.61 7.53
N ASP A 41 1.73 11.24 7.89
CA ASP A 41 1.95 12.68 7.97
C ASP A 41 3.44 13.01 7.79
N TYR A 42 3.83 14.26 7.97
CA TYR A 42 5.24 14.67 7.85
C TYR A 42 6.15 13.94 8.84
N SER A 43 5.74 13.83 10.11
CA SER A 43 6.56 13.24 11.18
C SER A 43 6.79 11.75 10.93
N THR A 44 5.74 11.02 10.71
CA THR A 44 5.77 9.58 10.40
C THR A 44 6.43 9.30 9.05
N SER A 45 6.26 10.17 8.04
CA SER A 45 6.97 10.07 6.76
C SER A 45 8.49 10.20 6.95
N LYS A 46 8.95 11.09 7.81
CA LYS A 46 10.37 11.20 8.15
C LYS A 46 10.87 9.93 8.83
N GLU A 47 10.12 9.42 9.80
CA GLU A 47 10.47 8.21 10.56
C GLU A 47 10.57 6.97 9.67
N VAL A 48 9.62 6.76 8.76
CA VAL A 48 9.66 5.59 7.85
C VAL A 48 10.85 5.66 6.89
N VAL A 49 11.31 6.85 6.49
CA VAL A 49 12.54 7.01 5.70
C VAL A 49 13.77 6.64 6.52
N GLU A 50 13.86 7.07 7.79
CA GLU A 50 14.94 6.70 8.69
C GLU A 50 14.99 5.17 8.90
N ILE A 51 13.84 4.53 9.13
CA ILE A 51 13.73 3.07 9.25
C ILE A 51 14.15 2.37 7.95
N ALA A 52 13.73 2.88 6.79
CA ALA A 52 14.11 2.31 5.51
C ALA A 52 15.63 2.35 5.27
N ASN A 53 16.31 3.40 5.72
CA ASN A 53 17.76 3.54 5.59
C ASN A 53 18.55 2.59 6.51
N MET A 54 17.93 2.06 7.58
CA MET A 54 18.59 1.09 8.47
C MET A 54 18.70 -0.32 7.87
N ASN A 55 17.93 -0.64 6.83
CA ASN A 55 17.92 -1.98 6.25
C ASN A 55 17.70 -1.93 4.73
N LYS A 56 18.58 -2.61 3.99
CA LYS A 56 18.52 -2.66 2.52
C LYS A 56 17.20 -3.22 1.95
N LYS A 57 16.43 -3.95 2.75
CA LYS A 57 15.16 -4.58 2.37
C LYS A 57 13.93 -3.74 2.70
N PHE A 58 14.12 -2.58 3.32
CA PHE A 58 13.04 -1.69 3.70
C PHE A 58 12.99 -0.50 2.77
N TYR A 59 11.78 -0.11 2.44
CA TYR A 59 11.45 1.03 1.60
C TYR A 59 10.40 1.88 2.28
N ALA A 60 10.25 3.11 1.86
CA ALA A 60 9.32 4.06 2.44
C ALA A 60 8.33 4.59 1.39
N SER A 61 7.09 4.81 1.79
CA SER A 61 6.16 5.71 1.13
C SER A 61 5.94 6.92 2.02
N ILE A 62 5.97 8.12 1.46
CA ILE A 62 5.72 9.37 2.19
C ILE A 62 4.40 9.98 1.75
N GLY A 63 3.56 10.36 2.70
CA GLY A 63 2.21 10.83 2.40
C GLY A 63 1.56 11.62 3.53
N ILE A 64 0.38 12.16 3.24
CA ILE A 64 -0.57 12.67 4.22
C ILE A 64 -1.86 11.88 4.06
N HIS A 65 -2.10 11.00 5.01
CA HIS A 65 -3.31 10.17 5.05
C HIS A 65 -4.56 11.07 5.14
N PRO A 66 -5.69 10.69 4.52
CA PRO A 66 -6.90 11.52 4.51
C PRO A 66 -7.37 12.00 5.89
N LEU A 67 -7.22 11.20 6.93
CA LEU A 67 -7.63 11.52 8.30
C LEU A 67 -6.56 12.28 9.12
N TYR A 68 -5.39 12.58 8.54
CA TYR A 68 -4.30 13.30 9.22
C TYR A 68 -4.19 14.74 8.72
N GLU A 69 -3.78 15.62 9.61
CA GLU A 69 -3.47 17.01 9.27
C GLU A 69 -2.10 17.11 8.60
N GLY A 70 -1.94 18.10 7.74
CA GLY A 70 -0.68 18.39 7.08
C GLY A 70 -0.82 18.88 5.65
N GLU A 71 0.25 19.47 5.16
CA GLU A 71 0.36 19.99 3.80
C GLU A 71 1.30 19.16 2.96
N ILE A 72 0.93 18.88 1.72
CA ILE A 72 1.78 18.13 0.78
C ILE A 72 3.10 18.88 0.48
N SER A 73 3.10 20.20 0.58
CA SER A 73 4.31 21.02 0.45
C SER A 73 5.43 20.60 1.42
N SER A 74 5.09 20.15 2.62
CA SER A 74 6.07 19.67 3.61
C SER A 74 6.80 18.41 3.15
N LEU A 75 6.15 17.54 2.39
CA LEU A 75 6.76 16.34 1.82
C LEU A 75 7.78 16.66 0.72
N ILE A 76 7.62 17.78 0.01
CA ILE A 76 8.62 18.26 -0.95
C ILE A 76 9.91 18.59 -0.21
N HIS A 77 9.79 19.29 0.91
CA HIS A 77 10.94 19.60 1.76
C HIS A 77 11.61 18.32 2.26
N LEU A 78 10.84 17.39 2.82
CA LEU A 78 11.34 16.11 3.32
C LEU A 78 12.09 15.35 2.22
N TYR A 79 11.50 15.18 1.02
CA TYR A 79 12.11 14.45 -0.09
C TYR A 79 13.46 15.02 -0.52
N ASN A 80 13.63 16.36 -0.42
CA ASN A 80 14.85 17.03 -0.82
C ASN A 80 15.99 16.97 0.22
N ILE A 81 15.65 16.78 1.50
CA ILE A 81 16.65 16.80 2.60
C ILE A 81 17.10 15.41 3.05
N VAL A 82 16.39 14.35 2.70
CA VAL A 82 16.72 12.97 3.06
C VAL A 82 17.39 12.23 1.91
N ASP A 83 18.04 11.09 2.19
CA ASP A 83 18.39 10.13 1.13
C ASP A 83 17.10 9.49 0.60
N ASN A 84 16.67 9.97 -0.56
CA ASN A 84 15.38 9.59 -1.17
C ASN A 84 15.41 8.31 -2.02
N LYS A 85 16.54 7.60 -2.08
CA LYS A 85 16.68 6.35 -2.84
C LYS A 85 15.71 5.28 -2.34
N LYS A 86 15.39 5.31 -1.04
CA LYS A 86 14.47 4.38 -0.40
C LYS A 86 13.00 4.80 -0.47
N ILE A 87 12.71 6.00 -0.94
CA ILE A 87 11.32 6.46 -1.13
C ILE A 87 10.83 5.90 -2.47
N VAL A 88 9.86 4.99 -2.41
CA VAL A 88 9.37 4.23 -3.58
C VAL A 88 7.96 4.63 -4.02
N ALA A 89 7.24 5.42 -3.22
CA ALA A 89 5.89 5.89 -3.55
C ALA A 89 5.57 7.21 -2.83
N ILE A 90 4.55 7.91 -3.33
CA ILE A 90 3.83 8.96 -2.62
C ILE A 90 2.50 8.37 -2.14
N GLY A 91 2.23 8.54 -0.87
CA GLY A 91 1.07 8.00 -0.17
C GLY A 91 1.49 7.49 1.23
N GLU A 92 0.54 7.23 2.01
CA GLU A 92 -0.88 6.96 1.75
C GLU A 92 -1.64 8.29 1.57
N THR A 93 -2.47 8.37 0.54
CA THR A 93 -3.35 9.51 0.25
C THR A 93 -4.67 9.00 -0.33
N GLY A 94 -5.74 9.77 -0.25
CA GLY A 94 -7.02 9.33 -0.81
C GLY A 94 -8.24 9.84 -0.05
N ILE A 95 -9.28 8.99 0.04
CA ILE A 95 -10.58 9.35 0.60
C ILE A 95 -10.99 8.36 1.69
N ASP A 96 -11.31 8.91 2.87
CA ASP A 96 -11.95 8.18 3.97
C ASP A 96 -13.26 8.90 4.36
N THR A 97 -14.39 8.22 4.18
CA THR A 97 -15.70 8.84 4.42
C THR A 97 -16.11 8.89 5.90
N ASN A 98 -15.20 8.58 6.84
CA ASN A 98 -15.40 8.83 8.27
C ASN A 98 -15.37 10.32 8.59
N GLU A 99 -14.69 11.13 7.76
CA GLU A 99 -14.53 12.57 7.94
C GLU A 99 -14.95 13.34 6.67
N SER A 100 -14.94 14.68 6.77
CA SER A 100 -15.22 15.54 5.62
C SER A 100 -14.25 15.33 4.48
N ILE A 101 -14.76 15.09 3.27
CA ILE A 101 -13.95 14.75 2.11
C ILE A 101 -13.31 15.95 1.39
N TYR A 102 -13.70 17.18 1.68
CA TYR A 102 -13.26 18.35 0.91
C TYR A 102 -11.74 18.52 0.93
N ASN A 103 -11.14 18.60 2.12
CA ASN A 103 -9.69 18.72 2.27
C ASN A 103 -8.93 17.47 1.78
N GLN A 104 -9.59 16.31 1.82
CA GLN A 104 -9.01 15.05 1.36
C GLN A 104 -8.84 15.03 -0.16
N ILE A 105 -9.80 15.60 -0.89
CA ILE A 105 -9.74 15.74 -2.35
C ILE A 105 -8.52 16.57 -2.75
N ASP A 106 -8.34 17.75 -2.15
CA ASP A 106 -7.21 18.62 -2.46
C ASP A 106 -5.87 17.94 -2.12
N LYS A 107 -5.74 17.29 -0.96
CA LYS A 107 -4.55 16.52 -0.58
C LYS A 107 -4.25 15.41 -1.59
N MET A 108 -5.25 14.69 -2.07
CA MET A 108 -5.06 13.62 -3.06
C MET A 108 -4.60 14.17 -4.41
N ILE A 109 -5.17 15.30 -4.86
CA ILE A 109 -4.75 15.98 -6.09
C ILE A 109 -3.29 16.41 -5.99
N ASP A 110 -2.92 17.07 -4.92
CA ASP A 110 -1.54 17.53 -4.68
C ASP A 110 -0.57 16.35 -4.56
N SER A 111 -0.99 15.24 -3.94
CA SER A 111 -0.20 14.02 -3.87
C SER A 111 0.05 13.41 -5.25
N ILE A 112 -0.94 13.41 -6.15
CA ILE A 112 -0.78 12.94 -7.55
C ILE A 112 0.23 13.84 -8.29
N HIS A 113 0.12 15.17 -8.14
CA HIS A 113 1.08 16.11 -8.73
C HIS A 113 2.49 15.89 -8.19
N LEU A 114 2.63 15.67 -6.88
CA LEU A 114 3.92 15.38 -6.24
C LEU A 114 4.52 14.07 -6.75
N ALA A 115 3.70 13.01 -6.85
CA ALA A 115 4.12 11.72 -7.37
C ALA A 115 4.63 11.84 -8.82
N ASN A 116 3.92 12.58 -9.67
CA ASN A 116 4.34 12.86 -11.04
C ASN A 116 5.67 13.64 -11.08
N LYS A 117 5.84 14.65 -10.22
CA LYS A 117 7.08 15.44 -10.10
C LYS A 117 8.28 14.60 -9.70
N PHE A 118 8.11 13.65 -8.78
CA PHE A 118 9.19 12.80 -8.29
C PHE A 118 9.31 11.48 -9.03
N HIS A 119 8.50 11.27 -10.07
CA HIS A 119 8.46 10.04 -10.85
C HIS A 119 8.16 8.81 -9.98
N LEU A 120 7.18 8.90 -9.10
CA LEU A 120 6.81 7.83 -8.16
C LEU A 120 5.35 7.40 -8.35
N PRO A 121 5.02 6.14 -8.06
CA PRO A 121 3.63 5.69 -8.01
C PRO A 121 2.90 6.30 -6.80
N VAL A 122 1.56 6.24 -6.83
CA VAL A 122 0.68 6.67 -5.74
C VAL A 122 0.10 5.48 -5.00
N ILE A 123 0.15 5.46 -3.66
CA ILE A 123 -0.59 4.52 -2.81
C ILE A 123 -1.87 5.20 -2.34
N ILE A 124 -3.01 4.58 -2.64
CA ILE A 124 -4.34 5.15 -2.48
C ILE A 124 -5.09 4.45 -1.36
N HIS A 125 -5.51 5.24 -0.37
CA HIS A 125 -6.51 4.90 0.63
C HIS A 125 -7.91 5.18 0.09
N ALA A 126 -8.80 4.21 0.16
CA ALA A 126 -10.20 4.38 -0.23
C ALA A 126 -11.12 3.62 0.73
N ASN A 127 -11.56 4.29 1.79
CA ASN A 127 -12.42 3.70 2.80
C ASN A 127 -13.82 4.32 2.79
N THR A 128 -14.83 3.47 2.52
CA THR A 128 -16.24 3.86 2.55
C THR A 128 -16.91 3.27 3.77
N VAL A 129 -17.37 4.12 4.70
CA VAL A 129 -18.18 3.64 5.82
C VAL A 129 -19.62 3.31 5.38
N SER A 130 -20.25 2.33 6.03
CA SER A 130 -21.55 1.77 5.65
C SER A 130 -22.71 2.77 5.56
N LYS A 131 -22.58 3.92 6.21
CA LYS A 131 -23.59 4.99 6.20
C LYS A 131 -23.31 6.11 5.19
N SER A 132 -22.18 6.05 4.46
CA SER A 132 -21.85 7.07 3.48
C SER A 132 -22.66 6.87 2.20
N TYR A 133 -23.19 7.97 1.66
CA TYR A 133 -23.81 8.02 0.33
C TYR A 133 -22.77 8.09 -0.79
N GLN A 134 -21.51 8.35 -0.46
CA GLN A 134 -20.41 8.51 -1.44
C GLN A 134 -19.46 7.31 -1.30
N SER A 135 -19.09 6.73 -2.44
CA SER A 135 -18.08 5.69 -2.49
C SER A 135 -16.69 6.32 -2.59
N ALA A 136 -15.82 6.03 -1.62
CA ALA A 136 -14.43 6.46 -1.65
C ALA A 136 -13.70 5.94 -2.90
N ASN A 137 -13.92 4.68 -3.27
CA ASN A 137 -13.37 4.11 -4.51
C ASN A 137 -13.73 4.96 -5.74
N LYS A 138 -15.02 5.28 -5.92
CA LYS A 138 -15.50 6.05 -7.10
C LYS A 138 -14.93 7.45 -7.13
N LEU A 139 -14.79 8.11 -5.98
CA LEU A 139 -14.15 9.42 -5.90
C LEU A 139 -12.67 9.33 -6.28
N CYS A 140 -11.92 8.40 -5.68
CA CYS A 140 -10.52 8.19 -6.02
C CYS A 140 -10.33 7.83 -7.50
N ILE A 141 -11.15 6.94 -8.07
CA ILE A 141 -11.15 6.59 -9.50
C ILE A 141 -11.38 7.83 -10.38
N SER A 142 -12.31 8.70 -10.00
CA SER A 142 -12.59 9.93 -10.74
C SER A 142 -11.41 10.90 -10.71
N LEU A 143 -10.76 11.06 -9.55
CA LEU A 143 -9.56 11.90 -9.41
C LEU A 143 -8.38 11.34 -10.21
N ILE A 144 -8.17 10.01 -10.19
CA ILE A 144 -7.12 9.36 -11.00
C ILE A 144 -7.35 9.56 -12.49
N LYS A 145 -8.59 9.43 -12.97
CA LYS A 145 -8.93 9.70 -14.38
C LYS A 145 -8.62 11.14 -14.79
N MET A 146 -8.87 12.09 -13.90
CA MET A 146 -8.67 13.51 -14.15
C MET A 146 -7.20 13.92 -14.07
N TYR A 147 -6.49 13.53 -13.01
CA TYR A 147 -5.13 14.01 -12.69
C TYR A 147 -4.01 13.08 -13.11
N LYS A 148 -4.31 11.84 -13.49
CA LYS A 148 -3.45 10.86 -14.18
C LYS A 148 -2.07 10.66 -13.51
N PRO A 149 -1.95 9.84 -12.46
CA PRO A 149 -0.66 9.42 -11.94
C PRO A 149 0.13 8.66 -13.03
N GLN A 150 1.27 9.24 -13.45
CA GLN A 150 2.02 8.78 -14.63
C GLN A 150 2.88 7.55 -14.37
N TYR A 151 3.23 7.31 -13.10
CA TYR A 151 4.18 6.28 -12.68
C TYR A 151 3.51 5.09 -12.00
N GLY A 152 2.18 4.96 -12.16
CA GLY A 152 1.38 3.88 -11.60
C GLY A 152 0.68 4.26 -10.31
N PHE A 153 -0.24 3.40 -9.89
CA PHE A 153 -0.99 3.58 -8.64
C PHE A 153 -1.47 2.24 -8.08
N LEU A 154 -1.66 2.21 -6.77
CA LEU A 154 -2.10 1.09 -5.98
C LEU A 154 -3.30 1.50 -5.12
N PHE A 155 -4.43 0.82 -5.25
CA PHE A 155 -5.46 0.82 -4.21
C PHE A 155 -5.07 -0.21 -3.15
N HIS A 156 -4.58 0.28 -2.00
CA HIS A 156 -4.23 -0.60 -0.90
C HIS A 156 -5.49 -1.08 -0.17
N SER A 157 -5.42 -2.23 0.49
CA SER A 157 -6.52 -2.84 1.24
C SER A 157 -7.87 -2.74 0.52
N PHE A 158 -7.88 -3.04 -0.79
CA PHE A 158 -8.96 -2.70 -1.70
C PHE A 158 -10.32 -3.15 -1.17
N GLN A 159 -11.23 -2.18 -0.96
CA GLN A 159 -12.62 -2.46 -0.60
C GLN A 159 -13.35 -3.11 -1.79
N PRO A 160 -13.86 -4.35 -1.62
CA PRO A 160 -14.23 -5.19 -2.74
C PRO A 160 -15.51 -4.70 -3.44
N ASP A 161 -15.32 -4.14 -4.66
CA ASP A 161 -16.35 -3.84 -5.63
C ASP A 161 -15.83 -4.24 -7.02
N ILE A 162 -16.59 -5.05 -7.75
CA ILE A 162 -16.14 -5.63 -9.04
C ILE A 162 -16.15 -4.59 -10.15
N ASP A 163 -17.07 -3.65 -10.14
CA ASP A 163 -17.13 -2.63 -11.19
C ASP A 163 -16.01 -1.59 -10.98
N ASP A 164 -15.74 -1.22 -9.72
CA ASP A 164 -14.60 -0.39 -9.38
C ASP A 164 -13.28 -1.08 -9.74
N LEU A 165 -13.14 -2.40 -9.47
CA LEU A 165 -11.98 -3.19 -9.89
C LEU A 165 -11.75 -3.10 -11.40
N LYS A 166 -12.79 -3.30 -12.21
CA LYS A 166 -12.69 -3.21 -13.69
C LYS A 166 -12.18 -1.84 -14.14
N GLU A 167 -12.68 -0.76 -13.53
CA GLU A 167 -12.24 0.59 -13.86
C GLU A 167 -10.77 0.85 -13.47
N ILE A 168 -10.33 0.38 -12.29
CA ILE A 168 -8.94 0.45 -11.85
C ILE A 168 -8.02 -0.29 -12.83
N LEU A 169 -8.40 -1.51 -13.23
CA LEU A 169 -7.63 -2.32 -14.17
C LEU A 169 -7.53 -1.71 -15.57
N LYS A 170 -8.61 -1.10 -16.09
CA LYS A 170 -8.59 -0.37 -17.37
C LYS A 170 -7.57 0.78 -17.37
N MET A 171 -7.33 1.39 -16.21
CA MET A 171 -6.34 2.47 -16.06
C MET A 171 -4.92 1.95 -15.78
N GLY A 172 -4.71 0.62 -15.76
CA GLY A 172 -3.40 0.00 -15.47
C GLY A 172 -3.05 -0.03 -13.98
N GLY A 173 -4.01 0.22 -13.08
CA GLY A 173 -3.79 0.23 -11.65
C GLY A 173 -3.58 -1.16 -11.06
N TYR A 174 -3.03 -1.18 -9.86
CA TYR A 174 -2.86 -2.35 -9.00
C TYR A 174 -3.84 -2.30 -7.84
N ILE A 175 -4.16 -3.47 -7.30
CA ILE A 175 -4.81 -3.60 -5.99
C ILE A 175 -3.96 -4.47 -5.08
N SER A 176 -3.99 -4.21 -3.78
CA SER A 176 -3.47 -5.14 -2.78
C SER A 176 -4.59 -5.74 -1.95
N VAL A 177 -4.31 -6.93 -1.44
CA VAL A 177 -5.21 -7.67 -0.54
C VAL A 177 -4.44 -8.10 0.70
N GLY A 178 -5.13 -7.99 1.84
CA GLY A 178 -4.56 -8.19 3.16
C GLY A 178 -5.41 -9.11 4.05
N PRO A 179 -5.32 -8.96 5.39
CA PRO A 179 -5.98 -9.81 6.38
C PRO A 179 -7.50 -9.91 6.23
N MET A 180 -8.14 -8.93 5.59
CA MET A 180 -9.58 -9.01 5.28
C MET A 180 -9.96 -10.27 4.48
N LEU A 181 -9.01 -10.83 3.71
CA LEU A 181 -9.21 -12.07 2.95
C LEU A 181 -9.37 -13.32 3.84
N LEU A 182 -8.92 -13.24 5.09
CA LEU A 182 -8.99 -14.33 6.07
C LEU A 182 -10.26 -14.32 6.92
N LYS A 183 -11.07 -13.27 6.84
CA LYS A 183 -12.31 -13.13 7.61
C LYS A 183 -13.38 -14.08 7.10
N LYS A 184 -14.26 -14.55 8.02
CA LYS A 184 -15.38 -15.46 7.69
C LYS A 184 -16.32 -14.89 6.61
N ASN A 185 -16.51 -13.58 6.57
CA ASN A 185 -17.40 -12.88 5.65
C ASN A 185 -16.71 -12.31 4.42
N ALA A 186 -15.54 -12.85 4.03
CA ALA A 186 -14.70 -12.33 2.95
C ALA A 186 -15.21 -12.59 1.54
N MET A 187 -16.48 -12.99 1.34
CA MET A 187 -17.00 -13.44 0.03
C MET A 187 -16.68 -12.47 -1.11
N LYS A 188 -16.89 -11.18 -0.92
CA LYS A 188 -16.57 -10.16 -1.93
C LYS A 188 -15.06 -10.05 -2.20
N SER A 189 -14.23 -10.08 -1.15
CA SER A 189 -12.77 -10.04 -1.28
C SER A 189 -12.24 -11.28 -2.00
N LEU A 190 -12.82 -12.46 -1.71
CA LEU A 190 -12.48 -13.70 -2.43
C LEU A 190 -12.82 -13.60 -3.92
N GLU A 191 -13.95 -12.98 -4.26
CA GLU A 191 -14.35 -12.77 -5.65
C GLU A 191 -13.44 -11.79 -6.38
N VAL A 192 -13.06 -10.70 -5.74
CA VAL A 192 -12.05 -9.76 -6.27
C VAL A 192 -10.75 -10.49 -6.58
N VAL A 193 -10.25 -11.33 -5.65
CA VAL A 193 -9.03 -12.11 -5.90
C VAL A 193 -9.20 -13.06 -7.08
N ARG A 194 -10.35 -13.69 -7.29
CA ARG A 194 -10.58 -14.55 -8.46
C ARG A 194 -10.52 -13.77 -9.77
N GLN A 195 -11.07 -12.56 -9.79
CA GLN A 195 -11.23 -11.77 -11.01
C GLN A 195 -10.01 -10.91 -11.37
N VAL A 196 -9.27 -10.38 -10.38
CA VAL A 196 -8.09 -9.56 -10.67
C VAL A 196 -7.05 -10.36 -11.46
N PRO A 197 -6.47 -9.84 -12.55
CA PRO A 197 -5.35 -10.50 -13.22
C PRO A 197 -4.16 -10.66 -12.26
N MET A 198 -3.43 -11.77 -12.37
CA MET A 198 -2.33 -12.06 -11.45
C MET A 198 -1.24 -10.98 -11.50
N ASP A 199 -1.00 -10.38 -12.67
CA ASP A 199 -0.02 -9.31 -12.90
C ASP A 199 -0.45 -7.91 -12.38
N ARG A 200 -1.61 -7.81 -11.72
CA ARG A 200 -2.15 -6.57 -11.10
C ARG A 200 -2.46 -6.73 -9.61
N LEU A 201 -2.12 -7.88 -9.04
CA LEU A 201 -2.37 -8.21 -7.65
C LEU A 201 -1.10 -8.02 -6.81
N LEU A 202 -1.25 -7.40 -5.63
CA LEU A 202 -0.23 -7.27 -4.59
C LEU A 202 -0.73 -7.86 -3.27
N ILE A 203 0.18 -8.11 -2.36
CA ILE A 203 -0.10 -8.62 -1.01
C ILE A 203 0.43 -7.67 0.04
N GLU A 204 -0.34 -7.48 1.11
CA GLU A 204 0.02 -6.64 2.24
C GLU A 204 -0.49 -7.21 3.56
N THR A 205 -0.04 -6.63 4.67
CA THR A 205 -0.57 -6.94 6.01
C THR A 205 -1.30 -5.77 6.65
N ASP A 206 -0.97 -4.55 6.26
CA ASP A 206 -1.48 -3.33 6.90
C ASP A 206 -1.30 -3.36 8.43
N TYR A 207 -0.15 -3.91 8.87
CA TYR A 207 0.22 -3.97 10.28
C TYR A 207 0.49 -2.56 10.80
N PRO A 208 0.05 -2.16 12.02
CA PRO A 208 -0.68 -2.98 13.01
C PRO A 208 -2.21 -2.87 12.90
N TYR A 209 -2.76 -2.16 11.93
CA TYR A 209 -4.19 -1.84 11.88
C TYR A 209 -5.09 -3.05 11.59
N LEU A 210 -4.65 -3.99 10.76
CA LEU A 210 -5.45 -5.15 10.36
C LEU A 210 -4.96 -6.48 10.95
N THR A 211 -3.77 -6.51 11.55
CA THR A 211 -3.18 -7.71 12.16
C THR A 211 -2.18 -7.38 13.26
N ASP A 212 -2.08 -8.26 14.26
CA ASP A 212 -1.02 -8.25 15.28
C ASP A 212 0.12 -9.22 14.93
N SER A 213 -0.03 -10.03 13.89
CA SER A 213 0.87 -11.11 13.50
C SER A 213 1.23 -11.08 12.01
N PRO A 214 1.92 -10.02 11.53
CA PRO A 214 2.09 -9.76 10.10
C PRO A 214 2.80 -10.91 9.36
N GLY A 215 3.74 -11.58 10.00
CA GLY A 215 4.46 -12.70 9.39
C GLY A 215 3.58 -13.92 9.13
N ILE A 216 2.71 -14.28 10.08
CA ILE A 216 1.81 -15.44 10.00
C ILE A 216 0.68 -15.12 9.02
N ASP A 217 0.02 -13.99 9.19
CA ASP A 217 -1.13 -13.63 8.36
C ASP A 217 -0.75 -13.47 6.90
N ARG A 218 0.40 -12.87 6.58
CA ARG A 218 0.89 -12.82 5.20
C ARG A 218 1.04 -14.21 4.59
N LEU A 219 1.49 -15.21 5.34
CA LEU A 219 1.58 -16.59 4.86
C LEU A 219 0.18 -17.18 4.58
N PHE A 220 -0.80 -16.93 5.44
CA PHE A 220 -2.18 -17.40 5.22
C PHE A 220 -2.83 -16.69 4.04
N ILE A 221 -2.68 -15.36 3.92
CA ILE A 221 -3.16 -14.57 2.78
C ILE A 221 -2.57 -15.12 1.48
N PHE A 222 -1.24 -15.31 1.44
CA PHE A 222 -0.55 -15.87 0.30
C PHE A 222 -1.08 -17.25 -0.11
N ASN A 223 -1.24 -18.17 0.86
CA ASN A 223 -1.80 -19.49 0.58
C ASN A 223 -3.21 -19.41 0.03
N ARG A 224 -4.01 -18.46 0.54
CA ARG A 224 -5.36 -18.22 0.06
C ARG A 224 -5.38 -17.70 -1.38
N ILE A 225 -4.46 -16.79 -1.72
CA ILE A 225 -4.28 -16.31 -3.10
C ILE A 225 -3.94 -17.48 -4.03
N CYS A 226 -2.95 -18.31 -3.68
CA CYS A 226 -2.55 -19.47 -4.48
C CYS A 226 -3.73 -20.41 -4.77
N GLN A 227 -4.55 -20.69 -3.75
CA GLN A 227 -5.75 -21.53 -3.88
C GLN A 227 -6.79 -20.90 -4.83
N LEU A 228 -7.10 -19.60 -4.64
CA LEU A 228 -8.11 -18.90 -5.44
C LEU A 228 -7.71 -18.74 -6.89
N LYS A 229 -6.41 -18.58 -7.15
CA LYS A 229 -5.83 -18.44 -8.49
C LYS A 229 -5.50 -19.79 -9.16
N ASN A 230 -5.59 -20.87 -8.42
CA ASN A 230 -5.15 -22.20 -8.88
C ASN A 230 -3.73 -22.18 -9.46
N ILE A 231 -2.81 -21.52 -8.78
CA ILE A 231 -1.40 -21.34 -9.15
C ILE A 231 -0.49 -21.99 -8.11
N ASN A 232 0.61 -22.60 -8.53
CA ASN A 232 1.57 -23.14 -7.57
C ASN A 232 2.27 -22.03 -6.78
N ARG A 233 2.79 -22.38 -5.60
CA ARG A 233 3.36 -21.40 -4.64
C ARG A 233 4.57 -20.64 -5.19
N TYR A 234 5.39 -21.29 -6.01
CA TYR A 234 6.60 -20.67 -6.56
C TYR A 234 6.23 -19.58 -7.58
N ASP A 235 5.37 -19.90 -8.54
CA ASP A 235 4.94 -18.95 -9.57
C ASP A 235 4.11 -17.81 -8.96
N CYS A 236 3.23 -18.13 -7.99
CA CYS A 236 2.48 -17.12 -7.28
C CYS A 236 3.39 -16.12 -6.56
N MET A 237 4.37 -16.61 -5.80
CA MET A 237 5.33 -15.77 -5.10
C MET A 237 6.15 -14.91 -6.06
N LYS A 238 6.62 -15.52 -7.16
CA LYS A 238 7.38 -14.83 -8.18
C LYS A 238 6.59 -13.66 -8.75
N GLU A 239 5.35 -13.92 -9.17
CA GLU A 239 4.50 -12.90 -9.80
C GLU A 239 4.15 -11.75 -8.83
N LEU A 240 3.76 -12.07 -7.59
CA LEU A 240 3.48 -11.03 -6.58
C LEU A 240 4.70 -10.13 -6.31
N ASN A 241 5.89 -10.72 -6.23
CA ASN A 241 7.13 -9.94 -6.04
C ASN A 241 7.50 -9.12 -7.27
N GLU A 242 7.33 -9.67 -8.48
CA GLU A 242 7.57 -8.95 -9.73
C GLU A 242 6.60 -7.78 -9.90
N ASN A 243 5.33 -7.94 -9.52
CA ASN A 243 4.35 -6.87 -9.51
C ASN A 243 4.76 -5.73 -8.57
N ALA A 244 5.15 -6.07 -7.34
CA ALA A 244 5.63 -5.08 -6.39
C ALA A 244 6.84 -4.31 -6.92
N LYS A 245 7.82 -5.00 -7.50
CA LYS A 245 9.01 -4.37 -8.11
C LYS A 245 8.71 -3.59 -9.38
N ARG A 246 7.69 -3.97 -10.13
CA ARG A 246 7.25 -3.26 -11.33
C ARG A 246 6.58 -1.95 -10.95
N LEU A 247 5.73 -1.96 -9.94
CA LEU A 247 5.09 -0.75 -9.42
C LEU A 247 6.11 0.13 -8.69
N PHE A 248 6.83 -0.42 -7.72
CA PHE A 248 7.84 0.27 -6.92
C PHE A 248 9.22 0.10 -7.55
N TYR A 249 9.41 0.62 -8.76
CA TYR A 249 10.57 0.34 -9.60
C TYR A 249 11.93 0.69 -8.95
N LYS A 250 11.96 1.63 -7.99
CA LYS A 250 13.17 1.94 -7.20
C LYS A 250 13.63 0.78 -6.29
N MET A 251 12.83 -0.26 -6.09
CA MET A 251 13.28 -1.47 -5.40
C MET A 251 14.31 -2.27 -6.19
N ASN A 252 14.49 -1.97 -7.48
CA ASN A 252 15.42 -2.65 -8.38
C ASN A 252 16.78 -1.94 -8.50
N SER A 253 16.94 -0.76 -7.88
CA SER A 253 18.15 0.06 -7.92
C SER A 253 19.13 -0.27 -6.80
#